data_cc741394696e41a6bbb91c7e98cc1716
#
_entry.id   cc741394696e41a6bbb91c7e98cc1716
#
_cell.length_a   1.000
_cell.length_b   1.000
_cell.length_c   1.000
_cell.angle_alpha   90.00
_cell.angle_beta   90.00
_cell.angle_gamma   90.00
#
_symmetry.space_group_name_H-M   'P 1'
#
loop_
_entity.id
_entity.type
_entity.pdbx_description
1 polymer ?
#
loop_
_entity_poly.entity_id
_entity_poly.type
_entity_poly.pdbx_seq_one_letter_code
_entity_poly.pdbx_strand_id
1 'polypeptide(L)'
;MSQIKTIAVIGTGVIGTGWIIRFLAHNKIVHAYDKDIKLKKNLIAEIKRAWPYSKKLFNKKKLNLKNFKYFTSIEEALSGVDFIQECATENYVLKTKLMNTIGKYAKLNAIISSSSSGLLLSLIHI
;
A
#
# COMPACT_ATOMS: atom_id res chain seq x y z
N MET A 1 10.48 -14.37 -4.53
CA MET A 1 9.78 -13.28 -5.20
C MET A 1 8.43 -13.69 -5.74
N SER A 2 8.34 -14.85 -6.37
CA SER A 2 7.07 -15.41 -6.83
C SER A 2 6.08 -15.62 -5.69
N GLN A 3 6.55 -15.64 -4.45
CA GLN A 3 5.73 -15.88 -3.28
C GLN A 3 5.02 -14.64 -2.75
N ILE A 4 5.40 -13.44 -3.21
CA ILE A 4 4.70 -12.23 -2.83
C ILE A 4 3.49 -12.08 -3.73
N LYS A 5 2.31 -12.30 -3.17
CA LYS A 5 1.04 -12.23 -3.91
C LYS A 5 0.18 -11.06 -3.47
N THR A 6 0.11 -10.80 -2.19
CA THR A 6 -0.76 -9.78 -1.60
C THR A 6 0.08 -8.71 -0.94
N ILE A 7 -0.19 -7.47 -1.31
CA ILE A 7 0.58 -6.31 -0.85
C ILE A 7 -0.40 -5.31 -0.23
N ALA A 8 -0.07 -4.84 0.97
CA ALA A 8 -0.80 -3.74 1.58
C ALA A 8 -0.04 -2.43 1.33
N VAL A 9 -0.77 -1.41 0.92
CA VAL A 9 -0.24 -0.05 0.81
C VAL A 9 -0.93 0.79 1.87
N ILE A 10 -0.17 1.28 2.82
CA ILE A 10 -0.68 2.03 3.96
C ILE A 10 -0.48 3.52 3.68
N GLY A 11 -1.58 4.22 3.43
CA GLY A 11 -1.57 5.61 3.01
C GLY A 11 -1.83 5.74 1.52
N THR A 12 -2.84 6.51 1.16
CA THR A 12 -3.32 6.61 -0.23
C THR A 12 -3.11 8.00 -0.82
N GLY A 13 -2.08 8.72 -0.38
CA GLY A 13 -1.65 9.96 -1.01
C GLY A 13 -0.97 9.70 -2.36
N VAL A 14 -0.25 10.70 -2.85
CA VAL A 14 0.39 10.62 -4.17
C VAL A 14 1.34 9.43 -4.28
N ILE A 15 2.20 9.25 -3.28
CA ILE A 15 3.19 8.17 -3.29
C ILE A 15 2.51 6.81 -3.17
N GLY A 16 1.56 6.69 -2.24
CA GLY A 16 0.83 5.43 -2.06
C GLY A 16 0.05 5.04 -3.30
N THR A 17 -0.61 6.00 -3.94
CA THR A 17 -1.34 5.77 -5.18
C THR A 17 -0.41 5.24 -6.27
N GLY A 18 0.79 5.82 -6.38
CA GLY A 18 1.78 5.35 -7.35
C GLY A 18 2.17 3.89 -7.13
N TRP A 19 2.40 3.50 -5.86
CA TRP A 19 2.71 2.11 -5.53
C TRP A 19 1.54 1.17 -5.85
N ILE A 20 0.31 1.59 -5.53
CA ILE A 20 -0.88 0.79 -5.82
C ILE A 20 -0.96 0.48 -7.31
N ILE A 21 -0.81 1.49 -8.15
CA ILE A 21 -0.87 1.32 -9.61
C ILE A 21 0.21 0.36 -10.08
N ARG A 22 1.42 0.52 -9.59
CA ARG A 22 2.55 -0.33 -9.97
C ARG A 22 2.32 -1.79 -9.58
N PHE A 23 1.83 -2.03 -8.36
CA PHE A 23 1.58 -3.40 -7.92
C PHE A 23 0.43 -4.05 -8.69
N LEU A 24 -0.63 -3.28 -8.97
CA LEU A 24 -1.71 -3.79 -9.82
C LEU A 24 -1.22 -4.13 -11.22
N ALA A 25 -0.30 -3.33 -11.76
CA ALA A 25 0.29 -3.59 -13.08
C ALA A 25 1.11 -4.88 -13.10
N HIS A 26 1.61 -5.30 -11.94
CA HIS A 26 2.35 -6.57 -11.80
C HIS A 26 1.48 -7.72 -11.33
N ASN A 27 0.16 -7.61 -11.47
CA ASN A 27 -0.81 -8.65 -11.11
C ASN A 27 -0.82 -9.03 -9.64
N LYS A 28 -0.44 -8.09 -8.77
CA LYS A 28 -0.51 -8.35 -7.34
C LYS A 28 -1.92 -8.03 -6.82
N ILE A 29 -2.30 -8.69 -5.74
CA ILE A 29 -3.50 -8.32 -4.99
C ILE A 29 -3.10 -7.18 -4.07
N VAL A 30 -3.83 -6.07 -4.13
CA VAL A 30 -3.47 -4.86 -3.39
C VAL A 30 -4.55 -4.52 -2.39
N HIS A 31 -4.16 -4.45 -1.12
CA HIS A 31 -4.98 -3.94 -0.05
C HIS A 31 -4.54 -2.50 0.24
N ALA A 32 -5.36 -1.54 -0.16
CA ALA A 32 -5.08 -0.14 0.13
C ALA A 32 -5.74 0.23 1.45
N TYR A 33 -5.01 0.91 2.31
CA TYR A 33 -5.53 1.38 3.58
C TYR A 33 -5.41 2.89 3.70
N ASP A 34 -6.49 3.50 4.10
CA ASP A 34 -6.48 4.84 4.65
C ASP A 34 -7.62 4.92 5.67
N LYS A 35 -7.51 5.82 6.64
CA LYS A 35 -8.52 5.92 7.68
C LYS A 35 -9.82 6.56 7.20
N ASP A 36 -9.84 7.19 6.04
CA ASP A 36 -11.00 7.92 5.52
C ASP A 36 -11.58 7.21 4.30
N ILE A 37 -12.79 6.66 4.45
CA ILE A 37 -13.49 5.98 3.35
C ILE A 37 -13.78 6.93 2.18
N LYS A 38 -13.85 8.22 2.44
CA LYS A 38 -14.14 9.20 1.39
C LYS A 38 -13.03 9.28 0.34
N LEU A 39 -11.83 8.86 0.69
CA LEU A 39 -10.70 8.87 -0.25
C LEU A 39 -10.78 7.75 -1.29
N LYS A 40 -11.58 6.73 -1.04
CA LYS A 40 -11.69 5.56 -1.93
C LYS A 40 -12.08 5.94 -3.35
N LYS A 41 -13.09 6.78 -3.49
CA LYS A 41 -13.61 7.16 -4.81
C LYS A 41 -12.55 7.90 -5.62
N ASN A 42 -11.86 8.85 -5.00
CA ASN A 42 -10.80 9.61 -5.67
C ASN A 42 -9.63 8.72 -6.03
N LEU A 43 -9.28 7.77 -5.15
CA LEU A 43 -8.21 6.83 -5.40
C LEU A 43 -8.51 5.97 -6.64
N ILE A 44 -9.71 5.42 -6.73
CA ILE A 44 -10.11 4.60 -7.88
C ILE A 44 -10.09 5.43 -9.15
N ALA A 45 -10.56 6.68 -9.09
CA ALA A 45 -10.53 7.58 -10.25
C ALA A 45 -9.09 7.83 -10.71
N GLU A 46 -8.16 8.05 -9.78
CA GLU A 46 -6.75 8.24 -10.11
C GLU A 46 -6.12 7.00 -10.72
N ILE A 47 -6.46 5.83 -10.21
CA ILE A 47 -5.96 4.56 -10.77
C ILE A 47 -6.41 4.44 -12.22
N LYS A 48 -7.68 4.69 -12.48
CA LYS A 48 -8.23 4.61 -13.84
C LYS A 48 -7.62 5.64 -14.77
N ARG A 49 -7.42 6.86 -14.28
CA ARG A 49 -6.82 7.94 -15.07
C ARG A 49 -5.39 7.63 -15.48
N ALA A 50 -4.62 7.08 -14.55
CA ALA A 50 -3.20 6.81 -14.78
C ALA A 50 -2.95 5.47 -15.50
N TRP A 51 -3.94 4.60 -15.57
CA TRP A 51 -3.76 3.24 -16.09
C TRP A 51 -3.25 3.18 -17.53
N PRO A 52 -3.70 4.03 -18.47
CA PRO A 52 -3.17 3.97 -19.85
C PRO A 52 -1.65 4.10 -19.91
N TYR A 53 -1.07 4.91 -19.02
CA TYR A 53 0.39 5.09 -18.96
C TYR A 53 1.07 3.86 -18.36
N SER A 54 0.52 3.32 -17.29
CA SER A 54 1.06 2.12 -16.64
C SER A 54 0.93 0.89 -17.53
N LYS A 55 -0.19 0.77 -18.23
CA LYS A 55 -0.44 -0.29 -19.19
C LYS A 55 0.65 -0.33 -20.26
N LYS A 56 1.01 0.84 -20.80
CA LYS A 56 2.05 0.97 -21.80
C LYS A 56 3.42 0.61 -21.23
N LEU A 57 3.72 1.14 -20.03
CA LEU A 57 5.02 0.96 -19.39
C LEU A 57 5.28 -0.49 -18.98
N PHE A 58 4.26 -1.18 -18.48
CA PHE A 58 4.39 -2.53 -17.94
C PHE A 58 3.82 -3.61 -18.85
N ASN A 59 3.49 -3.25 -20.10
CA ASN A 59 2.97 -4.18 -21.11
C ASN A 59 1.71 -4.91 -20.65
N LYS A 60 0.81 -4.20 -19.97
CA LYS A 60 -0.49 -4.73 -19.55
C LYS A 60 -1.57 -4.25 -20.48
N LYS A 61 -2.62 -5.07 -20.65
CA LYS A 61 -3.70 -4.75 -21.56
C LYS A 61 -4.92 -4.16 -20.87
N LYS A 62 -5.21 -4.58 -19.64
CA LYS A 62 -6.45 -4.21 -18.98
C LYS A 62 -6.27 -4.09 -17.48
N LEU A 63 -6.88 -3.07 -16.89
CA LEU A 63 -6.94 -2.90 -15.44
C LEU A 63 -7.89 -3.93 -14.85
N ASN A 64 -7.42 -4.69 -13.86
CA ASN A 64 -8.24 -5.64 -13.14
C ASN A 64 -8.47 -5.16 -11.70
N LEU A 65 -9.60 -4.47 -11.49
CA LEU A 65 -9.94 -3.96 -10.17
C LEU A 65 -10.37 -5.06 -9.19
N LYS A 66 -10.54 -6.30 -9.65
CA LYS A 66 -10.79 -7.41 -8.74
C LYS A 66 -9.62 -7.66 -7.80
N ASN A 67 -8.42 -7.25 -8.21
CA ASN A 67 -7.22 -7.37 -7.39
C ASN A 67 -7.05 -6.22 -6.40
N PHE A 68 -7.96 -5.26 -6.39
CA PHE A 68 -7.88 -4.08 -5.55
C PHE A 68 -8.97 -4.11 -4.48
N LYS A 69 -8.58 -3.89 -3.22
CA LYS A 69 -9.51 -3.75 -2.10
C LYS A 69 -9.09 -2.57 -1.25
N TYR A 70 -10.07 -1.81 -0.78
CA TYR A 70 -9.85 -0.65 0.07
C TYR A 70 -10.33 -0.94 1.48
N PHE A 71 -9.52 -0.61 2.46
CA PHE A 71 -9.83 -0.85 3.87
C PHE A 71 -9.70 0.43 4.69
N THR A 72 -10.54 0.56 5.69
CA THR A 72 -10.42 1.60 6.71
C THR A 72 -10.01 1.03 8.06
N SER A 73 -9.86 -0.29 8.15
CA SER A 73 -9.31 -0.98 9.31
C SER A 73 -7.94 -1.54 8.94
N ILE A 74 -6.91 -1.13 9.69
CA ILE A 74 -5.55 -1.58 9.42
C ILE A 74 -5.39 -3.07 9.70
N GLU A 75 -6.10 -3.59 10.69
CA GLU A 75 -6.08 -5.01 10.99
C GLU A 75 -6.57 -5.83 9.80
N GLU A 76 -7.69 -5.41 9.19
CA GLU A 76 -8.23 -6.10 8.03
C GLU A 76 -7.34 -5.94 6.81
N ALA A 77 -6.78 -4.75 6.63
CA ALA A 77 -5.89 -4.49 5.49
C ALA A 77 -4.66 -5.39 5.51
N LEU A 78 -4.14 -5.70 6.68
CA LEU A 78 -2.91 -6.47 6.82
C LEU A 78 -3.14 -7.99 6.88
N SER A 79 -4.38 -8.43 6.89
CA SER A 79 -4.68 -9.86 6.99
C SER A 79 -4.14 -10.64 5.80
N GLY A 80 -3.24 -11.58 6.03
CA GLY A 80 -2.68 -12.44 5.00
C GLY A 80 -1.73 -11.77 4.01
N VAL A 81 -1.28 -10.57 4.32
CA VAL A 81 -0.45 -9.78 3.41
C VAL A 81 1.01 -10.22 3.49
N ASP A 82 1.66 -10.32 2.32
CA ASP A 82 3.06 -10.76 2.23
C ASP A 82 4.05 -9.61 2.29
N PHE A 83 3.64 -8.44 1.82
CA PHE A 83 4.51 -7.25 1.73
C PHE A 83 3.69 -6.03 2.10
N ILE A 84 4.25 -5.16 2.92
CA ILE A 84 3.58 -3.95 3.39
C ILE A 84 4.42 -2.74 2.99
N GLN A 85 3.85 -1.87 2.16
CA GLN A 85 4.47 -0.61 1.76
C GLN A 85 3.83 0.52 2.55
N GLU A 86 4.57 1.10 3.45
CA GLU A 86 4.08 2.20 4.28
C GLU A 86 4.42 3.53 3.60
N CYS A 87 3.40 4.33 3.31
CA CYS A 87 3.50 5.61 2.59
C CYS A 87 2.77 6.73 3.32
N ALA A 88 2.50 6.56 4.61
CA ALA A 88 1.66 7.50 5.34
C ALA A 88 2.43 8.76 5.75
N THR A 89 2.30 9.20 6.98
CA THR A 89 2.79 10.48 7.44
C THR A 89 4.33 10.54 7.59
N GLU A 90 4.89 11.74 7.44
CA GLU A 90 6.30 12.02 7.77
C GLU A 90 6.48 12.42 9.24
N ASN A 91 5.41 12.55 10.01
CA ASN A 91 5.50 12.90 11.42
C ASN A 91 6.09 11.74 12.22
N TYR A 92 7.18 11.97 12.94
CA TYR A 92 7.89 10.93 13.67
C TYR A 92 7.00 10.19 14.68
N VAL A 93 6.25 10.94 15.50
CA VAL A 93 5.42 10.32 16.54
C VAL A 93 4.31 9.47 15.93
N LEU A 94 3.63 10.00 14.92
CA LEU A 94 2.57 9.25 14.23
C LEU A 94 3.13 8.06 13.48
N LYS A 95 4.31 8.21 12.88
CA LYS A 95 4.98 7.13 12.17
C LYS A 95 5.34 5.99 13.12
N THR A 96 5.86 6.31 14.29
CA THR A 96 6.21 5.31 15.30
C THR A 96 4.99 4.51 15.73
N LYS A 97 3.88 5.20 16.01
CA LYS A 97 2.63 4.53 16.38
C LYS A 97 2.12 3.63 15.24
N LEU A 98 2.19 4.12 14.02
CA LEU A 98 1.74 3.38 12.85
C LEU A 98 2.59 2.12 12.66
N MET A 99 3.91 2.25 12.73
CA MET A 99 4.81 1.10 12.55
C MET A 99 4.61 0.04 13.65
N ASN A 100 4.34 0.49 14.87
CA ASN A 100 4.02 -0.44 15.95
C ASN A 100 2.71 -1.21 15.67
N THR A 101 1.70 -0.50 15.16
CA THR A 101 0.43 -1.12 14.80
C THR A 101 0.62 -2.11 13.65
N ILE A 102 1.40 -1.74 12.64
CA ILE A 102 1.73 -2.64 11.53
C ILE A 102 2.41 -3.89 12.04
N GLY A 103 3.40 -3.73 12.92
CA GLY A 103 4.10 -4.87 13.51
C GLY A 103 3.18 -5.80 14.30
N LYS A 104 2.15 -5.23 14.93
CA LYS A 104 1.19 -6.02 15.70
C LYS A 104 0.31 -6.92 14.81
N TYR A 105 -0.11 -6.42 13.66
CA TYR A 105 -1.08 -7.13 12.83
C TYR A 105 -0.46 -7.82 11.61
N ALA A 106 0.78 -7.52 11.27
CA ALA A 106 1.45 -8.19 10.16
C ALA A 106 1.77 -9.63 10.52
N LYS A 107 1.64 -10.53 9.55
CA LYS A 107 2.07 -11.91 9.80
C LYS A 107 3.59 -11.96 9.95
N LEU A 108 4.10 -13.00 10.59
CA LEU A 108 5.51 -13.07 11.01
C LEU A 108 6.51 -12.90 9.87
N ASN A 109 6.21 -13.43 8.71
CA ASN A 109 7.15 -13.40 7.59
C ASN A 109 6.83 -12.30 6.57
N ALA A 110 5.97 -11.34 6.92
CA ALA A 110 5.69 -10.21 6.05
C ALA A 110 6.89 -9.27 5.98
N ILE A 111 7.15 -8.75 4.80
CA ILE A 111 8.20 -7.75 4.59
C ILE A 111 7.58 -6.37 4.76
N ILE A 112 8.20 -5.52 5.57
CA ILE A 112 7.71 -4.17 5.82
C ILE A 112 8.71 -3.17 5.25
N SER A 113 8.23 -2.31 4.36
CA SER A 113 9.02 -1.27 3.72
C SER A 113 8.35 0.08 3.95
N SER A 114 9.15 1.12 4.15
CA SER A 114 8.65 2.47 4.33
C SER A 114 9.17 3.39 3.26
N SER A 115 8.30 4.28 2.76
CA SER A 115 8.67 5.31 1.79
C SER A 115 9.15 6.59 2.48
N SER A 116 9.26 6.58 3.81
CA SER A 116 9.69 7.76 4.54
C SER A 116 11.16 8.05 4.30
N SER A 117 11.46 9.20 3.70
CA SER A 117 12.83 9.60 3.42
C SER A 117 13.45 10.46 4.51
N GLY A 118 12.63 11.07 5.35
CA GLY A 118 13.09 11.98 6.38
C GLY A 118 13.35 11.36 7.73
N LEU A 119 13.06 10.05 7.89
CA LEU A 119 13.18 9.36 9.17
C LEU A 119 13.95 8.07 9.00
N LEU A 120 14.83 7.78 9.96
CA LEU A 120 15.54 6.52 9.99
C LEU A 120 14.65 5.43 10.57
N LEU A 121 14.53 4.32 9.88
CA LEU A 121 13.69 3.21 10.34
C LEU A 121 14.15 2.69 11.71
N SER A 122 15.45 2.74 11.98
CA SER A 122 15.99 2.32 13.26
C SER A 122 15.48 3.14 14.44
N LEU A 123 15.00 4.37 14.19
CA LEU A 123 14.45 5.22 15.24
C LEU A 123 12.97 4.97 15.51
N ILE A 124 12.25 4.39 14.56
CA ILE A 124 10.81 4.16 14.69
C ILE A 124 10.47 2.69 14.88
N HIS A 125 11.42 1.83 14.60
CA HIS A 125 11.23 0.38 14.65
C HIS A 125 11.76 -0.14 15.98
N ILE A 126 10.90 -0.25 16.95
CA ILE A 126 11.29 -0.69 18.29
C ILE A 126 10.47 -1.90 18.72
#